data_d0c86a1712d57e55204f4c8f3db24a37
#
_entry.id   d0c86a1712d57e55204f4c8f3db24a37
#
_cell.length_a   1.000
_cell.length_b   1.000
_cell.length_c   1.000
_cell.angle_alpha   90.00
_cell.angle_beta   90.00
_cell.angle_gamma   90.00
#
_symmetry.space_group_name_H-M   'P 1'
#
loop_
_entity.id
_entity.type
_entity.pdbx_description
1 polymer ?
#
loop_
_entity_poly.entity_id
_entity_poly.type
_entity_poly.pdbx_seq_one_letter_code
_entity_poly.pdbx_strand_id
1 'polypeptide(L)'
;MREAEIKRALAQHLDRAHGSTSTMLLEELKLSNGEIRADVVDVSDLHCYEIKSEGDSLKRLLGQGSRYARVFDHVTLVTTERHLKKALPILPDWWGILLVPESEDGAFTQFRVAKPNKRQEVEVLVTLLKRDECLHVLETIGFVKGLKSRNLHDLQVRLAELMGLDELKKAVRKCLYRRGGSLPEAPRDLFSIAS
;
A
#
# COMPACT_ATOMS: atom_id res chain seq x y z
N MET A 1 11.12 13.69 -16.10
CA MET A 1 11.69 12.68 -15.16
C MET A 1 11.21 11.28 -15.54
N ARG A 2 12.10 10.27 -15.48
CA ARG A 2 11.77 8.86 -15.65
C ARG A 2 11.19 8.29 -14.36
N GLU A 3 10.47 7.17 -14.44
CA GLU A 3 9.82 6.55 -13.27
C GLU A 3 10.76 6.32 -12.09
N ALA A 4 11.98 5.81 -12.33
CA ALA A 4 12.97 5.57 -11.27
C ALA A 4 13.45 6.86 -10.56
N GLU A 5 13.55 7.97 -11.30
CA GLU A 5 13.89 9.28 -10.75
C GLU A 5 12.72 9.80 -9.88
N ILE A 6 11.49 9.63 -10.36
CA ILE A 6 10.27 10.01 -9.62
C ILE A 6 10.16 9.20 -8.31
N LYS A 7 10.39 7.88 -8.34
CA LYS A 7 10.38 7.02 -7.14
C LYS A 7 11.37 7.51 -6.09
N ARG A 8 12.60 7.80 -6.50
CA ARG A 8 13.65 8.31 -5.60
C ARG A 8 13.30 9.66 -4.99
N ALA A 9 12.84 10.60 -5.83
CA ALA A 9 12.43 11.93 -5.37
C ALA A 9 11.20 11.86 -4.44
N LEU A 10 10.24 10.98 -4.75
CA LEU A 10 9.06 10.74 -3.91
C LEU A 10 9.44 10.19 -2.54
N ALA A 11 10.35 9.22 -2.46
CA ALA A 11 10.84 8.68 -1.19
C ALA A 11 11.43 9.79 -0.31
N GLN A 12 12.29 10.63 -0.88
CA GLN A 12 12.87 11.78 -0.16
C GLN A 12 11.81 12.81 0.27
N HIS A 13 10.79 13.02 -0.56
CA HIS A 13 9.69 13.93 -0.23
C HIS A 13 8.87 13.41 0.96
N LEU A 14 8.53 12.13 0.95
CA LEU A 14 7.76 11.48 2.02
C LEU A 14 8.56 11.42 3.34
N ASP A 15 9.85 11.10 3.30
CA ASP A 15 10.71 11.11 4.50
C ASP A 15 10.76 12.50 5.15
N ARG A 16 10.87 13.56 4.34
CA ARG A 16 10.84 14.95 4.87
C ARG A 16 9.49 15.31 5.46
N ALA A 17 8.38 14.85 4.85
CA ALA A 17 7.02 15.14 5.31
C ALA A 17 6.69 14.46 6.64
N HIS A 18 7.21 13.26 6.88
CA HIS A 18 6.98 12.50 8.11
C HIS A 18 7.94 12.84 9.27
N GLY A 19 8.98 13.66 9.03
CA GLY A 19 9.94 14.10 10.03
C GLY A 19 10.74 12.94 10.62
N SER A 20 10.82 12.86 11.97
CA SER A 20 11.62 11.84 12.68
C SER A 20 11.01 10.43 12.66
N THR A 21 9.79 10.27 12.17
CA THR A 21 9.15 8.96 12.07
C THR A 21 9.59 8.31 10.76
N SER A 22 10.39 7.25 10.87
CA SER A 22 10.89 6.52 9.69
C SER A 22 9.73 6.03 8.83
N THR A 23 9.60 6.60 7.64
CA THR A 23 8.62 6.16 6.64
C THR A 23 9.05 4.82 6.08
N MET A 24 8.19 3.82 6.16
CA MET A 24 8.46 2.51 5.58
C MET A 24 7.85 2.41 4.21
N LEU A 25 8.66 2.60 3.19
CA LEU A 25 8.24 2.50 1.79
C LEU A 25 8.58 1.12 1.23
N LEU A 26 7.62 0.51 0.56
CA LEU A 26 7.79 -0.68 -0.27
C LEU A 26 7.57 -0.32 -1.73
N GLU A 27 8.48 -0.73 -2.60
CA GLU A 27 8.33 -0.62 -4.04
C GLU A 27 7.78 -1.92 -4.63
N GLU A 28 7.02 -1.80 -5.72
CA GLU A 28 6.53 -2.92 -6.52
C GLU A 28 5.75 -3.96 -5.68
N LEU A 29 4.93 -3.48 -4.74
CA LEU A 29 4.13 -4.37 -3.90
C LEU A 29 3.11 -5.13 -4.75
N LYS A 30 3.22 -6.47 -4.75
CA LYS A 30 2.32 -7.36 -5.49
C LYS A 30 0.98 -7.47 -4.80
N LEU A 31 -0.11 -7.28 -5.56
CA LEU A 31 -1.50 -7.44 -5.15
C LEU A 31 -2.14 -8.60 -5.91
N SER A 32 -3.22 -9.18 -5.35
CA SER A 32 -4.01 -10.24 -6.00
C SER A 32 -3.12 -11.35 -6.57
N ASN A 33 -2.26 -11.91 -5.73
CA ASN A 33 -1.29 -12.96 -6.09
C ASN A 33 -0.33 -12.58 -7.26
N GLY A 34 -0.08 -11.29 -7.44
CA GLY A 34 0.91 -10.80 -8.41
C GLY A 34 0.32 -10.31 -9.74
N GLU A 35 -0.99 -10.28 -9.90
CA GLU A 35 -1.65 -9.75 -11.11
C GLU A 35 -1.43 -8.25 -11.29
N ILE A 36 -1.27 -7.52 -10.19
CA ILE A 36 -1.01 -6.07 -10.17
C ILE A 36 0.13 -5.79 -9.21
N ARG A 37 0.84 -4.70 -9.51
CA ARG A 37 1.87 -4.14 -8.63
C ARG A 37 1.54 -2.69 -8.36
N ALA A 38 1.63 -2.31 -7.08
CA ALA A 38 1.59 -0.92 -6.64
C ALA A 38 3.02 -0.37 -6.68
N ASP A 39 3.23 0.79 -7.28
CA ASP A 39 4.58 1.32 -7.54
C ASP A 39 5.33 1.65 -6.26
N VAL A 40 4.71 2.41 -5.35
CA VAL A 40 5.23 2.73 -4.02
C VAL A 40 4.11 2.64 -2.99
N VAL A 41 4.37 2.03 -1.85
CA VAL A 41 3.41 1.91 -0.75
C VAL A 41 4.07 2.36 0.54
N ASP A 42 3.49 3.37 1.20
CA ASP A 42 3.78 3.66 2.59
C ASP A 42 3.00 2.67 3.47
N VAL A 43 3.74 1.86 4.21
CA VAL A 43 3.18 0.81 5.06
C VAL A 43 2.49 1.38 6.30
N SER A 44 2.86 2.59 6.73
CA SER A 44 2.38 3.19 7.98
C SER A 44 0.87 3.37 8.01
N ASP A 45 0.27 3.71 6.87
CA ASP A 45 -1.17 3.93 6.70
C ASP A 45 -1.75 3.24 5.46
N LEU A 46 -1.03 2.26 4.89
CA LEU A 46 -1.40 1.57 3.64
C LEU A 46 -1.74 2.56 2.52
N HIS A 47 -0.88 3.56 2.32
CA HIS A 47 -1.04 4.57 1.28
C HIS A 47 -0.29 4.15 0.01
N CYS A 48 -1.01 3.95 -1.07
CA CYS A 48 -0.45 3.65 -2.39
C CYS A 48 -0.18 4.93 -3.17
N TYR A 49 1.02 5.04 -3.72
CA TYR A 49 1.42 6.07 -4.67
C TYR A 49 1.60 5.41 -6.04
N GLU A 50 0.66 5.65 -6.95
CA GLU A 50 0.70 5.18 -8.33
C GLU A 50 1.40 6.22 -9.20
N ILE A 51 2.48 5.85 -9.86
CA ILE A 51 3.32 6.77 -10.62
C ILE A 51 2.99 6.71 -12.11
N LYS A 52 2.80 7.86 -12.72
CA LYS A 52 2.63 8.00 -14.16
C LYS A 52 3.56 9.09 -14.68
N SER A 53 4.66 8.66 -15.30
CA SER A 53 5.62 9.55 -15.97
C SER A 53 5.05 10.06 -17.29
N GLU A 54 5.74 10.99 -17.95
CA GLU A 54 5.27 11.61 -19.20
C GLU A 54 5.00 10.63 -20.35
N GLY A 55 5.74 9.52 -20.39
CA GLY A 55 5.59 8.48 -21.41
C GLY A 55 4.48 7.47 -21.15
N ASP A 56 3.88 7.49 -19.96
CA ASP A 56 2.96 6.46 -19.55
C ASP A 56 1.53 6.66 -20.08
N SER A 57 0.84 5.56 -20.26
CA SER A 57 -0.58 5.55 -20.64
C SER A 57 -1.47 5.51 -19.40
N LEU A 58 -2.50 6.37 -19.38
CA LEU A 58 -3.53 6.36 -18.34
C LEU A 58 -4.60 5.27 -18.53
N LYS A 59 -4.57 4.51 -19.64
CA LYS A 59 -5.62 3.53 -19.99
C LYS A 59 -5.85 2.46 -18.90
N ARG A 60 -4.80 2.07 -18.18
CA ARG A 60 -4.88 1.04 -17.12
C ARG A 60 -5.29 1.59 -15.75
N LEU A 61 -5.31 2.92 -15.59
CA LEU A 61 -5.51 3.58 -14.30
C LEU A 61 -6.85 3.22 -13.66
N LEU A 62 -7.93 3.13 -14.45
CA LEU A 62 -9.26 2.73 -13.96
C LEU A 62 -9.27 1.28 -13.44
N GLY A 63 -8.66 0.36 -14.19
CA GLY A 63 -8.58 -1.05 -13.79
C GLY A 63 -7.71 -1.26 -12.55
N GLN A 64 -6.60 -0.54 -12.44
CA GLN A 64 -5.76 -0.52 -11.24
C GLN A 64 -6.53 0.06 -10.05
N GLY A 65 -7.24 1.17 -10.26
CA GLY A 65 -7.96 1.89 -9.22
C GLY A 65 -9.04 1.07 -8.53
N SER A 66 -9.78 0.24 -9.26
CA SER A 66 -10.80 -0.64 -8.68
C SER A 66 -10.18 -1.68 -7.73
N ARG A 67 -8.97 -2.16 -8.02
CA ARG A 67 -8.25 -3.13 -7.20
C ARG A 67 -7.56 -2.47 -6.01
N TYR A 68 -7.00 -1.26 -6.20
CA TYR A 68 -6.43 -0.48 -5.10
C TYR A 68 -7.47 -0.11 -4.04
N ALA A 69 -8.72 0.19 -4.48
CA ALA A 69 -9.82 0.48 -3.57
C ALA A 69 -10.14 -0.68 -2.60
N ARG A 70 -9.83 -1.91 -2.98
CA ARG A 70 -10.09 -3.08 -2.15
C ARG A 70 -9.00 -3.38 -1.12
N VAL A 71 -7.87 -2.65 -1.18
CA VAL A 71 -6.67 -2.91 -0.36
C VAL A 71 -6.24 -1.70 0.45
N PHE A 72 -6.05 -0.55 -0.20
CA PHE A 72 -5.36 0.60 0.40
C PHE A 72 -6.32 1.55 1.12
N ASP A 73 -5.84 2.13 2.22
CA ASP A 73 -6.56 3.18 2.95
C ASP A 73 -6.56 4.50 2.18
N HIS A 74 -5.45 4.80 1.50
CA HIS A 74 -5.29 5.97 0.66
C HIS A 74 -4.63 5.61 -0.66
N VAL A 75 -4.97 6.33 -1.72
CA VAL A 75 -4.28 6.22 -3.02
C VAL A 75 -4.01 7.62 -3.55
N THR A 76 -2.78 7.86 -3.99
CA THR A 76 -2.37 9.11 -4.64
C THR A 76 -1.78 8.82 -6.01
N LEU A 77 -2.29 9.48 -7.04
CA LEU A 77 -1.64 9.53 -8.33
C LEU A 77 -0.48 10.52 -8.28
N VAL A 78 0.72 10.06 -8.57
CA VAL A 78 1.93 10.87 -8.72
C VAL A 78 2.17 11.06 -10.21
N THR A 79 2.02 12.28 -10.71
CA THR A 79 2.04 12.51 -12.16
C THR A 79 2.49 13.93 -12.52
N THR A 80 2.74 14.18 -13.81
CA THR A 80 3.09 15.48 -14.33
C THR A 80 1.85 16.32 -14.66
N GLU A 81 2.01 17.64 -14.77
CA GLU A 81 0.91 18.54 -15.19
C GLU A 81 0.31 18.15 -16.54
N ARG A 82 1.12 17.60 -17.45
CA ARG A 82 0.68 17.12 -18.75
C ARG A 82 -0.41 16.06 -18.66
N HIS A 83 -0.32 15.15 -17.68
CA HIS A 83 -1.30 14.10 -17.48
C HIS A 83 -2.49 14.54 -16.62
N LEU A 84 -2.34 15.58 -15.80
CA LEU A 84 -3.36 16.05 -14.86
C LEU A 84 -4.71 16.26 -15.52
N LYS A 85 -4.76 17.03 -16.63
CA LYS A 85 -6.01 17.34 -17.34
C LYS A 85 -6.75 16.08 -17.84
N LYS A 86 -5.98 15.05 -18.23
CA LYS A 86 -6.54 13.78 -18.72
C LYS A 86 -6.90 12.83 -17.58
N ALA A 87 -6.21 12.90 -16.45
CA ALA A 87 -6.43 12.04 -15.28
C ALA A 87 -7.65 12.51 -14.46
N LEU A 88 -7.83 13.81 -14.28
CA LEU A 88 -8.90 14.38 -13.46
C LEU A 88 -10.31 13.79 -13.71
N PRO A 89 -10.81 13.68 -14.96
CA PRO A 89 -12.16 13.19 -15.21
C PRO A 89 -12.33 11.68 -14.99
N ILE A 90 -11.25 10.92 -14.87
CA ILE A 90 -11.29 9.46 -14.72
C ILE A 90 -10.90 9.00 -13.32
N LEU A 91 -10.31 9.88 -12.50
CA LEU A 91 -9.90 9.53 -11.14
C LEU A 91 -11.08 9.61 -10.17
N PRO A 92 -11.21 8.62 -9.27
CA PRO A 92 -12.15 8.73 -8.16
C PRO A 92 -11.87 9.97 -7.28
N ASP A 93 -12.91 10.58 -6.72
CA ASP A 93 -12.80 11.80 -5.91
C ASP A 93 -12.01 11.62 -4.60
N TRP A 94 -11.85 10.37 -4.16
CA TRP A 94 -11.09 10.05 -2.95
C TRP A 94 -9.58 9.91 -3.20
N TRP A 95 -9.14 9.77 -4.45
CA TRP A 95 -7.72 9.73 -4.78
C TRP A 95 -7.06 11.09 -4.56
N GLY A 96 -5.86 11.08 -3.98
CA GLY A 96 -4.96 12.21 -4.00
C GLY A 96 -4.31 12.41 -5.37
N ILE A 97 -3.74 13.58 -5.58
CA ILE A 97 -2.92 13.91 -6.75
C ILE A 97 -1.71 14.70 -6.27
N LEU A 98 -0.53 14.21 -6.59
CA LEU A 98 0.75 14.81 -6.29
C LEU A 98 1.47 15.08 -7.61
N LEU A 99 1.79 16.33 -7.89
CA LEU A 99 2.47 16.72 -9.13
C LEU A 99 3.98 16.61 -8.96
N VAL A 100 4.58 15.91 -9.92
CA VAL A 100 6.02 15.75 -10.03
C VAL A 100 6.63 17.10 -10.39
N PRO A 101 7.74 17.52 -9.76
CA PRO A 101 8.45 18.74 -10.13
C PRO A 101 9.04 18.63 -11.54
N GLU A 102 9.24 19.78 -12.18
CA GLU A 102 9.86 19.85 -13.52
C GLU A 102 11.35 19.47 -13.51
N SER A 103 12.04 19.64 -12.38
CA SER A 103 13.45 19.28 -12.17
C SER A 103 13.62 18.40 -10.93
N GLU A 104 14.73 17.63 -10.86
CA GLU A 104 15.04 16.73 -9.74
C GLU A 104 15.13 17.46 -8.38
N ASP A 105 15.59 18.71 -8.38
CA ASP A 105 15.72 19.55 -7.18
C ASP A 105 14.42 20.29 -6.81
N GLY A 106 13.38 20.14 -7.62
CA GLY A 106 12.10 20.79 -7.41
C GLY A 106 11.29 20.14 -6.29
N ALA A 107 10.26 20.84 -5.81
CA ALA A 107 9.34 20.34 -4.82
C ALA A 107 8.09 19.74 -5.48
N PHE A 108 7.61 18.60 -4.95
CA PHE A 108 6.29 18.08 -5.31
C PHE A 108 5.19 19.07 -4.90
N THR A 109 4.18 19.20 -5.75
CA THR A 109 3.01 20.06 -5.48
C THR A 109 1.78 19.22 -5.21
N GLN A 110 1.21 19.36 -4.02
CA GLN A 110 -0.04 18.69 -3.65
C GLN A 110 -1.22 19.35 -4.34
N PHE A 111 -1.73 18.73 -5.40
CA PHE A 111 -2.91 19.22 -6.14
C PHE A 111 -4.22 18.83 -5.46
N ARG A 112 -4.32 17.59 -4.98
CA ARG A 112 -5.48 17.06 -4.24
C ARG A 112 -5.03 16.10 -3.16
N VAL A 113 -5.49 16.30 -1.93
CA VAL A 113 -5.22 15.41 -0.80
C VAL A 113 -6.05 14.12 -0.97
N ALA A 114 -5.44 12.96 -0.71
CA ALA A 114 -6.16 11.70 -0.67
C ALA A 114 -7.14 11.67 0.51
N LYS A 115 -8.34 11.15 0.26
CA LYS A 115 -9.35 10.93 1.31
C LYS A 115 -9.33 9.47 1.75
N PRO A 116 -9.72 9.15 3.01
CA PRO A 116 -9.81 7.77 3.47
C PRO A 116 -10.76 6.95 2.59
N ASN A 117 -10.31 5.79 2.17
CA ASN A 117 -11.09 4.81 1.45
C ASN A 117 -11.82 3.89 2.45
N LYS A 118 -13.08 3.57 2.18
CA LYS A 118 -13.92 2.69 3.00
C LYS A 118 -14.36 1.41 2.26
N ARG A 119 -13.65 1.06 1.17
CA ARG A 119 -14.04 -0.05 0.29
C ARG A 119 -13.07 -1.23 0.37
N GLN A 120 -12.22 -1.29 1.42
CA GLN A 120 -11.33 -2.43 1.59
C GLN A 120 -12.12 -3.69 1.87
N GLU A 121 -11.59 -4.81 1.38
CA GLU A 121 -12.18 -6.14 1.52
C GLU A 121 -11.17 -7.07 2.20
N VAL A 122 -11.63 -7.77 3.23
CA VAL A 122 -10.80 -8.70 4.02
C VAL A 122 -10.19 -9.77 3.14
N GLU A 123 -10.98 -10.35 2.22
CA GLU A 123 -10.60 -11.41 1.30
C GLU A 123 -9.51 -10.97 0.31
N VAL A 124 -9.44 -9.67 0.01
CA VAL A 124 -8.41 -9.13 -0.88
C VAL A 124 -7.19 -8.68 -0.10
N LEU A 125 -7.40 -8.02 1.04
CA LEU A 125 -6.32 -7.56 1.90
C LEU A 125 -5.43 -8.71 2.39
N VAL A 126 -6.03 -9.86 2.73
CA VAL A 126 -5.31 -11.05 3.18
C VAL A 126 -4.35 -11.60 2.12
N THR A 127 -4.61 -11.35 0.82
CA THR A 127 -3.73 -11.80 -0.28
C THR A 127 -2.37 -11.10 -0.29
N LEU A 128 -2.19 -10.04 0.47
CA LEU A 128 -0.89 -9.43 0.70
C LEU A 128 0.06 -10.30 1.53
N LEU A 129 -0.49 -11.23 2.32
CA LEU A 129 0.29 -12.10 3.19
C LEU A 129 0.87 -13.28 2.42
N LYS A 130 2.16 -13.55 2.63
CA LYS A 130 2.84 -14.77 2.18
C LYS A 130 2.44 -15.96 3.07
N ARG A 131 2.76 -17.18 2.62
CA ARG A 131 2.40 -18.41 3.32
C ARG A 131 2.92 -18.49 4.76
N ASP A 132 4.20 -18.17 4.95
CA ASP A 132 4.84 -18.14 6.27
C ASP A 132 4.27 -17.06 7.19
N GLU A 133 3.89 -15.92 6.63
CA GLU A 133 3.22 -14.85 7.37
C GLU A 133 1.80 -15.24 7.79
N CYS A 134 1.03 -15.89 6.89
CA CYS A 134 -0.28 -16.44 7.26
C CYS A 134 -0.17 -17.44 8.41
N LEU A 135 0.80 -18.36 8.35
CA LEU A 135 1.06 -19.31 9.43
C LEU A 135 1.38 -18.59 10.74
N HIS A 136 2.28 -17.61 10.69
CA HIS A 136 2.66 -16.84 11.88
C HIS A 136 1.47 -16.06 12.49
N VAL A 137 0.64 -15.44 11.66
CA VAL A 137 -0.55 -14.72 12.14
C VAL A 137 -1.55 -15.69 12.77
N LEU A 138 -1.84 -16.84 12.12
CA LEU A 138 -2.74 -17.87 12.65
C LEU A 138 -2.24 -18.44 13.99
N GLU A 139 -0.95 -18.72 14.10
CA GLU A 139 -0.34 -19.15 15.36
C GLU A 139 -0.47 -18.10 16.48
N THR A 140 -0.30 -16.82 16.13
CA THR A 140 -0.43 -15.70 17.09
C THR A 140 -1.85 -15.57 17.64
N ILE A 141 -2.88 -15.89 16.85
CA ILE A 141 -4.30 -15.86 17.28
C ILE A 141 -4.75 -17.22 17.87
N GLY A 142 -3.83 -18.14 18.14
CA GLY A 142 -4.10 -19.40 18.84
C GLY A 142 -4.44 -20.61 17.96
N PHE A 143 -4.37 -20.48 16.63
CA PHE A 143 -4.57 -21.59 15.71
C PHE A 143 -3.24 -22.30 15.41
N VAL A 144 -3.04 -23.51 15.96
CA VAL A 144 -1.75 -24.23 15.84
C VAL A 144 -1.87 -25.55 15.09
N LYS A 145 -3.05 -26.21 15.14
CA LYS A 145 -3.20 -27.58 14.61
C LYS A 145 -3.54 -27.61 13.13
N GLY A 146 -2.85 -28.46 12.36
CA GLY A 146 -3.21 -28.79 10.98
C GLY A 146 -2.88 -27.72 9.93
N LEU A 147 -2.15 -26.65 10.28
CA LEU A 147 -1.87 -25.54 9.38
C LEU A 147 -0.73 -25.81 8.40
N LYS A 148 0.28 -26.57 8.82
CA LYS A 148 1.52 -26.77 8.03
C LYS A 148 1.30 -27.48 6.70
N SER A 149 0.26 -28.32 6.61
CA SER A 149 -0.13 -29.02 5.36
C SER A 149 -1.05 -28.21 4.44
N ARG A 150 -1.54 -27.03 4.89
CA ARG A 150 -2.44 -26.20 4.10
C ARG A 150 -1.69 -25.39 3.04
N ASN A 151 -2.30 -25.20 1.88
CA ASN A 151 -1.78 -24.30 0.86
C ASN A 151 -2.03 -22.82 1.25
N LEU A 152 -1.44 -21.89 0.48
CA LEU A 152 -1.57 -20.45 0.77
C LEU A 152 -3.01 -19.97 0.76
N HIS A 153 -3.80 -20.40 -0.24
CA HIS A 153 -5.20 -20.00 -0.37
C HIS A 153 -6.03 -20.41 0.84
N ASP A 154 -5.90 -21.66 1.29
CA ASP A 154 -6.62 -22.15 2.48
C ASP A 154 -6.28 -21.35 3.74
N LEU A 155 -4.99 -20.97 3.90
CA LEU A 155 -4.55 -20.15 5.03
C LEU A 155 -5.13 -18.74 4.96
N GLN A 156 -5.15 -18.13 3.78
CA GLN A 156 -5.73 -16.81 3.54
C GLN A 156 -7.25 -16.80 3.79
N VAL A 157 -7.98 -17.79 3.28
CA VAL A 157 -9.41 -17.95 3.56
C VAL A 157 -9.65 -18.07 5.07
N ARG A 158 -8.85 -18.89 5.75
CA ARG A 158 -8.99 -19.07 7.20
C ARG A 158 -8.74 -17.78 7.98
N LEU A 159 -7.77 -16.98 7.61
CA LEU A 159 -7.53 -15.66 8.22
C LEU A 159 -8.69 -14.70 7.97
N ALA A 160 -9.22 -14.66 6.74
CA ALA A 160 -10.36 -13.83 6.39
C ALA A 160 -11.64 -14.18 7.17
N GLU A 161 -11.85 -15.47 7.50
CA GLU A 161 -12.96 -15.91 8.34
C GLU A 161 -12.82 -15.54 9.82
N LEU A 162 -11.56 -15.45 10.31
CA LEU A 162 -11.27 -15.29 11.74
C LEU A 162 -11.00 -13.86 12.17
N MET A 163 -10.60 -12.99 11.25
CA MET A 163 -10.16 -11.63 11.55
C MET A 163 -11.07 -10.58 10.91
N GLY A 164 -11.41 -9.57 11.68
CA GLY A 164 -12.02 -8.37 11.15
C GLY A 164 -11.05 -7.52 10.34
N LEU A 165 -11.57 -6.56 9.56
CA LEU A 165 -10.77 -5.73 8.66
C LEU A 165 -9.64 -4.99 9.41
N ASP A 166 -9.94 -4.38 10.55
CA ASP A 166 -8.96 -3.58 11.29
C ASP A 166 -7.85 -4.43 11.92
N GLU A 167 -8.20 -5.63 12.40
CA GLU A 167 -7.22 -6.59 12.93
C GLU A 167 -6.32 -7.11 11.81
N LEU A 168 -6.90 -7.46 10.66
CA LEU A 168 -6.14 -7.92 9.51
C LEU A 168 -5.22 -6.82 8.97
N LYS A 169 -5.67 -5.56 8.90
CA LYS A 169 -4.82 -4.42 8.55
C LYS A 169 -3.58 -4.32 9.45
N LYS A 170 -3.76 -4.43 10.76
CA LYS A 170 -2.65 -4.42 11.72
C LYS A 170 -1.67 -5.57 11.46
N ALA A 171 -2.18 -6.79 11.23
CA ALA A 171 -1.36 -7.95 10.94
C ALA A 171 -0.59 -7.80 9.62
N VAL A 172 -1.26 -7.36 8.55
CA VAL A 172 -0.65 -7.09 7.23
C VAL A 172 0.46 -6.05 7.35
N ARG A 173 0.19 -4.90 7.96
CA ARG A 173 1.20 -3.85 8.15
C ARG A 173 2.42 -4.38 8.90
N LYS A 174 2.23 -5.13 9.97
CA LYS A 174 3.33 -5.75 10.74
C LYS A 174 4.17 -6.70 9.88
N CYS A 175 3.54 -7.52 9.04
CA CYS A 175 4.25 -8.40 8.11
C CYS A 175 5.00 -7.62 7.04
N LEU A 176 4.39 -6.58 6.47
CA LEU A 176 5.02 -5.71 5.48
C LEU A 176 6.23 -4.97 6.06
N TYR A 177 6.15 -4.44 7.29
CA TYR A 177 7.29 -3.85 7.99
C TYR A 177 8.47 -4.81 8.10
N ARG A 178 8.24 -6.06 8.43
CA ARG A 178 9.30 -7.07 8.53
C ARG A 178 9.98 -7.36 7.20
N ARG A 179 9.28 -7.24 6.07
CA ARG A 179 9.86 -7.45 4.73
C ARG A 179 10.90 -6.39 4.35
N GLY A 180 10.73 -5.18 4.81
CA GLY A 180 11.64 -4.06 4.47
C GLY A 180 12.94 -4.05 5.25
N GLY A 181 13.16 -5.00 6.15
CA GLY A 181 14.46 -5.17 6.83
C GLY A 181 14.82 -4.13 7.88
N SER A 182 13.96 -3.15 8.12
CA SER A 182 14.08 -2.18 9.19
C SER A 182 12.89 -2.35 10.11
N LEU A 183 13.10 -2.84 11.33
CA LEU A 183 12.21 -2.55 12.44
C LEU A 183 12.68 -1.21 13.01
N PRO A 184 12.06 -0.07 12.68
CA PRO A 184 12.00 0.99 13.63
C PRO A 184 11.27 0.40 14.83
N GLU A 185 11.54 0.90 16.03
CA GLU A 185 10.63 0.63 17.15
C GLU A 185 9.23 0.93 16.66
N ALA A 186 8.47 -0.14 16.40
CA ALA A 186 7.10 0.02 15.88
C ALA A 186 6.37 0.87 16.90
N PRO A 187 5.52 1.83 16.45
CA PRO A 187 4.71 2.61 17.36
C PRO A 187 4.06 1.65 18.34
N ARG A 188 4.21 1.89 19.65
CA ARG A 188 3.79 0.94 20.72
C ARG A 188 2.34 0.50 20.58
N ASP A 189 1.52 1.28 19.89
CA ASP A 189 0.10 1.03 19.64
C ASP A 189 -0.20 -0.09 18.63
N LEU A 190 0.80 -0.52 17.81
CA LEU A 190 0.64 -1.66 16.90
C LEU A 190 0.73 -3.02 17.62
N PHE A 191 1.08 -3.06 18.90
CA PHE A 191 1.32 -4.29 19.66
C PHE A 191 0.29 -4.56 20.76
N SER A 192 -0.60 -3.63 21.07
CA SER A 192 -1.68 -3.89 22.03
C SER A 192 -2.87 -4.56 21.36
N ILE A 193 -2.78 -5.88 21.21
CA ILE A 193 -3.99 -6.70 21.19
C ILE A 193 -4.36 -6.77 22.66
N ALA A 194 -5.47 -6.13 23.05
CA ALA A 194 -6.01 -6.20 24.39
C ALA A 194 -6.16 -7.66 24.82
N SER A 195 -5.62 -7.96 26.00
CA SER A 195 -5.82 -9.21 26.72
C SER A 195 -7.28 -9.35 27.11
#